data_677c70f2c88d7e987a38caa0d71049a4
#
_entry.id   677c70f2c88d7e987a38caa0d71049a4
#
_cell.length_a   1.000
_cell.length_b   1.000
_cell.length_c   1.000
_cell.angle_alpha   90.00
_cell.angle_beta   90.00
_cell.angle_gamma   90.00
#
_symmetry.space_group_name_H-M   'P 1'
#
loop_
_entity.id
_entity.type
_entity.pdbx_description
1 polymer ?
#
loop_
_entity_poly.entity_id
_entity_poly.type
_entity_poly.pdbx_seq_one_letter_code
_entity_poly.pdbx_strand_id
1 'polypeptide(L)'
;MIRVLYQLFDLHHAALTPLRLVAEATQATFRNPFVPASYTGMGRAMAAAGELIERTTRRWGKPEFGLDITHIDGREVAVTEETVLSKPFCGLRHFQRATPHRDPKVLVVAPMSGHYATLLRGTVEALLPSHDVYITDWVDAKLVPLARGRFGFDDYVEYVMDFIRFLGPDTHVIAVCQPAVPVMVAAAVMAQMDDACQARSMTLMGGPIDTRVSPTQVTQLAETRDIGWFERTVTTTVPPYYPGGMRHVYPGFVQLTGFMSMNLDRHVGAHVDLFKHLVRGDGESAEAHRRFYDEYLSVMDLTAEFYLETVALVFQEHSLPKGTLEYRGARVDLSAIKQTALFTVEGELDDISAPGQTVAAHALCSGLADDMKQHHLQQGVGHYGIFNGRRWREHIMPRVRDFIRSHERAAAKPKRGAAAV
;
A
#
# COMPACT_ATOMS: atom_id res chain seq x y z
N MET A 1 -20.58 18.27 14.75
CA MET A 1 -19.91 18.95 13.61
C MET A 1 -19.55 17.99 12.47
N ILE A 2 -19.24 16.72 12.75
CA ILE A 2 -18.64 15.74 11.82
C ILE A 2 -19.63 15.12 10.81
N ARG A 3 -20.94 15.07 11.08
CA ARG A 3 -21.94 14.55 10.12
C ARG A 3 -22.03 15.33 8.80
N VAL A 4 -21.32 16.45 8.68
CA VAL A 4 -21.36 17.37 7.54
C VAL A 4 -20.13 17.24 6.63
N LEU A 5 -19.09 16.47 7.03
CA LEU A 5 -17.83 16.41 6.26
C LEU A 5 -18.03 15.86 4.84
N TYR A 6 -18.79 14.78 4.68
CA TYR A 6 -19.11 14.26 3.35
C TYR A 6 -19.93 15.22 2.51
N GLN A 7 -20.96 15.84 3.11
CA GLN A 7 -21.79 16.82 2.41
C GLN A 7 -20.95 18.03 1.98
N LEU A 8 -20.05 18.50 2.83
CA LEU A 8 -19.13 19.59 2.47
C LEU A 8 -18.17 19.18 1.36
N PHE A 9 -17.63 17.97 1.43
CA PHE A 9 -16.77 17.43 0.40
C PHE A 9 -17.52 17.26 -0.94
N ASP A 10 -18.71 16.69 -0.91
CA ASP A 10 -19.55 16.51 -2.10
C ASP A 10 -19.99 17.85 -2.70
N LEU A 11 -20.39 18.81 -1.85
CA LEU A 11 -20.78 20.16 -2.25
C LEU A 11 -19.60 20.92 -2.87
N HIS A 12 -18.42 20.80 -2.26
CA HIS A 12 -17.17 21.40 -2.80
C HIS A 12 -16.90 20.90 -4.23
N HIS A 13 -16.92 19.58 -4.45
CA HIS A 13 -16.73 19.00 -5.77
C HIS A 13 -17.82 19.38 -6.77
N ALA A 14 -19.08 19.46 -6.31
CA ALA A 14 -20.20 19.92 -7.15
C ALA A 14 -20.03 21.38 -7.56
N ALA A 15 -19.62 22.24 -6.65
CA ALA A 15 -19.37 23.66 -6.89
C ALA A 15 -18.20 23.91 -7.86
N LEU A 16 -17.19 23.02 -7.85
CA LEU A 16 -16.04 23.11 -8.76
C LEU A 16 -16.31 22.50 -10.15
N THR A 17 -17.42 21.79 -10.35
CA THR A 17 -17.74 21.15 -11.64
C THR A 17 -17.77 22.13 -12.81
N PRO A 18 -18.39 23.33 -12.74
CA PRO A 18 -18.34 24.28 -13.85
C PRO A 18 -16.93 24.74 -14.20
N LEU A 19 -16.09 25.01 -13.19
CA LEU A 19 -14.70 25.40 -13.37
C LEU A 19 -13.91 24.27 -14.08
N ARG A 20 -14.11 23.03 -13.67
CA ARG A 20 -13.48 21.87 -14.29
C ARG A 20 -13.88 21.71 -15.75
N LEU A 21 -15.15 21.83 -16.09
CA LEU A 21 -15.62 21.76 -17.49
C LEU A 21 -14.98 22.85 -18.36
N VAL A 22 -14.83 24.07 -17.85
CA VAL A 22 -14.12 25.15 -18.56
C VAL A 22 -12.64 24.81 -18.73
N ALA A 23 -12.00 24.23 -17.71
CA ALA A 23 -10.61 23.83 -17.76
C ALA A 23 -10.38 22.68 -18.77
N GLU A 24 -11.25 21.67 -18.80
CA GLU A 24 -11.25 20.58 -19.80
C GLU A 24 -11.41 21.14 -21.23
N ALA A 25 -12.39 22.03 -21.46
CA ALA A 25 -12.60 22.65 -22.75
C ALA A 25 -11.39 23.49 -23.18
N THR A 26 -10.78 24.25 -22.27
CA THR A 26 -9.56 25.01 -22.52
C THR A 26 -8.40 24.09 -22.89
N GLN A 27 -8.17 23.04 -22.14
CA GLN A 27 -7.15 22.04 -22.43
C GLN A 27 -7.36 21.41 -23.80
N ALA A 28 -8.58 20.95 -24.10
CA ALA A 28 -8.92 20.33 -25.38
C ALA A 28 -8.70 21.29 -26.56
N THR A 29 -9.10 22.56 -26.42
CA THR A 29 -8.91 23.59 -27.45
C THR A 29 -7.44 23.83 -27.76
N PHE A 30 -6.62 24.05 -26.73
CA PHE A 30 -5.20 24.39 -26.91
C PHE A 30 -4.28 23.17 -27.09
N ARG A 31 -4.81 21.94 -27.01
CA ARG A 31 -4.15 20.70 -27.46
C ARG A 31 -4.54 20.28 -28.89
N ASN A 32 -5.57 20.86 -29.45
CA ASN A 32 -6.03 20.52 -30.78
C ASN A 32 -5.01 21.00 -31.84
N PRO A 33 -4.41 20.10 -32.64
CA PRO A 33 -3.43 20.46 -33.67
C PRO A 33 -3.99 21.34 -34.77
N PHE A 34 -5.31 21.42 -34.93
CA PHE A 34 -5.96 22.30 -35.92
C PHE A 34 -6.14 23.75 -35.42
N VAL A 35 -5.83 24.03 -34.16
CA VAL A 35 -5.88 25.37 -33.59
C VAL A 35 -4.47 26.01 -33.65
N PRO A 36 -4.22 27.02 -34.47
CA PRO A 36 -2.88 27.62 -34.62
C PRO A 36 -2.26 28.10 -33.28
N ALA A 37 -3.09 28.58 -32.36
CA ALA A 37 -2.65 29.02 -31.03
C ALA A 37 -2.03 27.88 -30.19
N SER A 38 -2.33 26.61 -30.47
CA SER A 38 -1.76 25.45 -29.74
C SER A 38 -0.24 25.36 -29.88
N TYR A 39 0.33 25.89 -30.95
CA TYR A 39 1.77 25.87 -31.21
C TYR A 39 2.50 27.04 -30.55
N THR A 40 1.79 28.03 -29.99
CA THR A 40 2.36 29.16 -29.31
C THR A 40 2.70 28.84 -27.83
N GLY A 41 3.63 29.62 -27.25
CA GLY A 41 3.92 29.52 -25.83
C GLY A 41 2.69 29.81 -24.96
N MET A 42 1.85 30.76 -25.38
CA MET A 42 0.59 31.08 -24.68
C MET A 42 -0.41 29.91 -24.77
N GLY A 43 -0.58 29.30 -25.94
CA GLY A 43 -1.47 28.16 -26.09
C GLY A 43 -1.06 26.96 -25.23
N ARG A 44 0.24 26.65 -25.21
CA ARG A 44 0.77 25.61 -24.30
C ARG A 44 0.53 25.93 -22.82
N ALA A 45 0.71 27.20 -22.44
CA ALA A 45 0.44 27.64 -21.06
C ALA A 45 -1.05 27.50 -20.69
N MET A 46 -1.96 27.84 -21.62
CA MET A 46 -3.40 27.68 -21.42
C MET A 46 -3.80 26.21 -21.31
N ALA A 47 -3.24 25.33 -22.15
CA ALA A 47 -3.47 23.88 -22.05
C ALA A 47 -2.95 23.33 -20.70
N ALA A 48 -1.76 23.75 -20.26
CA ALA A 48 -1.16 23.34 -19.00
C ALA A 48 -1.98 23.81 -17.79
N ALA A 49 -2.46 25.06 -17.81
CA ALA A 49 -3.33 25.60 -16.76
C ALA A 49 -4.67 24.84 -16.70
N GLY A 50 -5.27 24.56 -17.85
CA GLY A 50 -6.49 23.76 -17.93
C GLY A 50 -6.29 22.38 -17.32
N GLU A 51 -5.21 21.68 -17.68
CA GLU A 51 -4.88 20.38 -17.08
C GLU A 51 -4.69 20.46 -15.56
N LEU A 52 -3.93 21.44 -15.08
CA LEU A 52 -3.67 21.57 -13.66
C LEU A 52 -4.97 21.82 -12.86
N ILE A 53 -5.86 22.70 -13.36
CA ILE A 53 -7.15 22.96 -12.72
C ILE A 53 -8.04 21.69 -12.75
N GLU A 54 -8.11 21.00 -13.87
CA GLU A 54 -8.87 19.77 -13.99
C GLU A 54 -8.38 18.74 -12.97
N ARG A 55 -7.08 18.47 -12.93
CA ARG A 55 -6.47 17.45 -12.05
C ARG A 55 -6.60 17.78 -10.56
N THR A 56 -6.58 19.06 -10.18
CA THR A 56 -6.73 19.48 -8.78
C THR A 56 -8.19 19.58 -8.32
N THR A 57 -9.16 19.55 -9.24
CA THR A 57 -10.59 19.70 -8.93
C THR A 57 -11.42 18.45 -9.18
N ARG A 58 -10.89 17.45 -9.91
CA ARG A 58 -11.63 16.21 -10.20
C ARG A 58 -11.74 15.30 -8.97
N ARG A 59 -12.71 14.39 -9.01
CA ARG A 59 -12.77 13.26 -8.08
C ARG A 59 -11.88 12.15 -8.60
N TRP A 60 -10.97 11.69 -7.76
CA TRP A 60 -10.13 10.56 -8.06
C TRP A 60 -10.87 9.27 -7.69
N GLY A 61 -10.90 8.33 -8.60
CA GLY A 61 -11.37 6.97 -8.37
C GLY A 61 -10.20 6.02 -8.16
N LYS A 62 -10.51 4.74 -7.95
CA LYS A 62 -9.49 3.70 -7.89
C LYS A 62 -8.80 3.56 -9.25
N PRO A 63 -7.46 3.70 -9.32
CA PRO A 63 -6.70 3.44 -10.55
C PRO A 63 -6.71 1.95 -10.93
N GLU A 64 -6.41 1.65 -12.19
CA GLU A 64 -6.14 0.30 -12.65
C GLU A 64 -4.64 -0.03 -12.47
N PHE A 65 -4.31 -1.30 -12.23
CA PHE A 65 -2.91 -1.72 -12.26
C PHE A 65 -2.33 -1.60 -13.67
N GLY A 66 -3.05 -2.05 -14.71
CA GLY A 66 -2.65 -1.93 -16.12
C GLY A 66 -1.28 -2.56 -16.38
N LEU A 67 -1.05 -3.75 -15.83
CA LEU A 67 0.18 -4.53 -15.99
C LEU A 67 -0.09 -5.72 -16.92
N ASP A 68 -0.25 -5.43 -18.21
CA ASP A 68 -0.64 -6.42 -19.22
C ASP A 68 0.55 -7.25 -19.76
N ILE A 69 1.77 -6.80 -19.51
CA ILE A 69 3.01 -7.45 -19.95
C ILE A 69 4.10 -7.38 -18.89
N THR A 70 4.99 -8.38 -18.92
CA THR A 70 6.27 -8.39 -18.20
C THR A 70 7.38 -8.97 -19.08
N HIS A 71 8.63 -8.91 -18.63
CA HIS A 71 9.76 -9.48 -19.35
C HIS A 71 10.42 -10.58 -18.53
N ILE A 72 10.50 -11.79 -19.07
CA ILE A 72 11.16 -12.94 -18.46
C ILE A 72 12.27 -13.40 -19.42
N ASP A 73 13.51 -13.46 -18.96
CA ASP A 73 14.67 -13.81 -19.77
C ASP A 73 14.78 -13.03 -21.09
N GLY A 74 14.45 -11.72 -21.04
CA GLY A 74 14.49 -10.82 -22.18
C GLY A 74 13.33 -11.00 -23.19
N ARG A 75 12.34 -11.85 -22.90
CA ARG A 75 11.14 -12.06 -23.72
C ARG A 75 9.93 -11.40 -23.08
N GLU A 76 9.11 -10.80 -23.91
CA GLU A 76 7.81 -10.29 -23.50
C GLU A 76 6.85 -11.44 -23.17
N VAL A 77 6.18 -11.33 -22.02
CA VAL A 77 5.24 -12.32 -21.52
C VAL A 77 3.95 -11.59 -21.13
N ALA A 78 2.83 -12.05 -21.65
CA ALA A 78 1.53 -11.50 -21.28
C ALA A 78 1.20 -11.78 -19.81
N VAL A 79 0.53 -10.79 -19.18
CA VAL A 79 0.04 -10.86 -17.82
C VAL A 79 -1.47 -10.66 -17.82
N THR A 80 -2.18 -11.50 -17.08
CA THR A 80 -3.62 -11.37 -16.88
C THR A 80 -3.90 -11.09 -15.41
N GLU A 81 -4.62 -10.02 -15.13
CA GLU A 81 -5.03 -9.63 -13.79
C GLU A 81 -6.39 -10.27 -13.44
N GLU A 82 -6.46 -11.04 -12.36
CA GLU A 82 -7.69 -11.67 -11.89
C GLU A 82 -7.84 -11.59 -10.36
N THR A 83 -9.08 -11.61 -9.88
CA THR A 83 -9.38 -11.74 -8.45
C THR A 83 -9.63 -13.21 -8.12
N VAL A 84 -8.67 -13.85 -7.44
CA VAL A 84 -8.72 -15.29 -7.15
C VAL A 84 -9.45 -15.63 -5.85
N LEU A 85 -9.58 -14.66 -4.95
CA LEU A 85 -10.35 -14.80 -3.71
C LEU A 85 -10.98 -13.45 -3.36
N SER A 86 -12.26 -13.45 -2.98
CA SER A 86 -12.99 -12.24 -2.59
C SER A 86 -13.53 -12.35 -1.18
N LYS A 87 -13.23 -11.35 -0.35
CA LYS A 87 -13.80 -11.13 0.97
C LYS A 87 -14.50 -9.75 1.00
N PRO A 88 -15.38 -9.48 1.96
CA PRO A 88 -16.15 -8.22 1.97
C PRO A 88 -15.30 -6.95 1.88
N PHE A 89 -14.14 -6.93 2.53
CA PHE A 89 -13.27 -5.75 2.60
C PHE A 89 -11.98 -5.87 1.78
N CYS A 90 -11.71 -7.02 1.15
CA CYS A 90 -10.48 -7.22 0.39
C CYS A 90 -10.65 -8.29 -0.69
N GLY A 91 -10.17 -8.02 -1.89
CA GLY A 91 -9.90 -9.03 -2.91
C GLY A 91 -8.43 -9.47 -2.88
N LEU A 92 -8.15 -10.73 -3.19
CA LEU A 92 -6.80 -11.18 -3.50
C LEU A 92 -6.63 -11.14 -5.02
N ARG A 93 -5.81 -10.22 -5.52
CA ARG A 93 -5.47 -10.08 -6.93
C ARG A 93 -4.27 -10.94 -7.28
N HIS A 94 -4.35 -11.64 -8.40
CA HIS A 94 -3.28 -12.41 -8.98
C HIS A 94 -2.90 -11.82 -10.34
N PHE A 95 -1.60 -11.71 -10.60
CA PHE A 95 -1.04 -11.30 -11.88
C PHE A 95 -0.49 -12.54 -12.58
N GLN A 96 -1.36 -13.26 -13.26
CA GLN A 96 -1.02 -14.52 -13.93
C GLN A 96 -0.18 -14.25 -15.17
N ARG A 97 1.04 -14.77 -15.18
CA ARG A 97 1.96 -14.66 -16.32
C ARG A 97 1.78 -15.85 -17.26
N ALA A 98 1.76 -15.60 -18.57
CA ALA A 98 1.69 -16.63 -19.60
C ALA A 98 3.03 -17.34 -19.79
N THR A 99 3.52 -18.02 -18.73
CA THR A 99 4.81 -18.72 -18.71
C THR A 99 4.72 -20.08 -18.01
N PRO A 100 5.50 -21.09 -18.43
CA PRO A 100 5.63 -22.35 -17.70
C PRO A 100 6.52 -22.26 -16.45
N HIS A 101 7.18 -21.13 -16.21
CA HIS A 101 8.07 -20.95 -15.06
C HIS A 101 7.29 -21.05 -13.76
N ARG A 102 7.81 -21.83 -12.81
CA ARG A 102 7.28 -21.95 -11.45
C ARG A 102 8.17 -21.12 -10.53
N ASP A 103 7.93 -19.84 -10.53
CA ASP A 103 8.61 -18.91 -9.63
C ASP A 103 7.96 -18.89 -8.25
N PRO A 104 8.67 -18.41 -7.20
CA PRO A 104 8.15 -18.29 -5.84
C PRO A 104 6.86 -17.47 -5.80
N LYS A 105 5.88 -17.94 -5.02
CA LYS A 105 4.65 -17.18 -4.75
C LYS A 105 4.92 -16.07 -3.78
N VAL A 106 4.55 -14.86 -4.14
CA VAL A 106 4.68 -13.67 -3.30
C VAL A 106 3.33 -13.04 -3.05
N LEU A 107 2.94 -12.95 -1.79
CA LEU A 107 1.81 -12.16 -1.31
C LEU A 107 2.30 -10.76 -0.91
N VAL A 108 1.97 -9.76 -1.69
CA VAL A 108 2.17 -8.36 -1.32
C VAL A 108 0.96 -7.90 -0.50
N VAL A 109 1.17 -7.55 0.75
CA VAL A 109 0.13 -6.99 1.61
C VAL A 109 0.21 -5.47 1.50
N ALA A 110 -0.74 -4.90 0.77
CA ALA A 110 -0.81 -3.47 0.52
C ALA A 110 -1.28 -2.72 1.78
N PRO A 111 -0.79 -1.49 2.01
CA PRO A 111 -1.22 -0.69 3.13
C PRO A 111 -2.71 -0.35 3.05
N MET A 112 -3.39 -0.41 4.18
CA MET A 112 -4.74 0.10 4.38
C MET A 112 -4.63 1.41 5.19
N SER A 113 -4.01 2.41 4.55
CA SER A 113 -3.69 3.71 5.15
C SER A 113 -4.21 4.87 4.30
N GLY A 114 -5.31 4.66 3.57
CA GLY A 114 -6.00 5.64 2.76
C GLY A 114 -5.81 5.48 1.26
N HIS A 115 -4.69 4.96 0.78
CA HIS A 115 -4.45 4.73 -0.64
C HIS A 115 -4.93 3.34 -1.09
N TYR A 116 -5.27 3.23 -2.38
CA TYR A 116 -5.54 1.93 -3.00
C TYR A 116 -4.26 1.10 -3.19
N ALA A 117 -4.43 -0.21 -3.34
CA ALA A 117 -3.32 -1.15 -3.57
C ALA A 117 -2.48 -0.82 -4.83
N THR A 118 -3.05 -0.09 -5.79
CA THR A 118 -2.39 0.39 -7.00
C THR A 118 -1.22 1.34 -6.72
N LEU A 119 -1.13 1.93 -5.52
CA LEU A 119 0.07 2.63 -5.06
C LEU A 119 1.33 1.74 -5.15
N LEU A 120 1.16 0.42 -5.02
CA LEU A 120 2.22 -0.57 -5.14
C LEU A 120 2.38 -1.14 -6.57
N ARG A 121 1.80 -0.49 -7.60
CA ARG A 121 1.96 -0.90 -9.00
C ARG A 121 3.43 -1.13 -9.36
N GLY A 122 4.32 -0.18 -9.06
CA GLY A 122 5.75 -0.30 -9.35
C GLY A 122 6.45 -1.40 -8.54
N THR A 123 5.90 -1.76 -7.38
CA THR A 123 6.37 -2.91 -6.59
C THR A 123 6.02 -4.21 -7.30
N VAL A 124 4.76 -4.37 -7.70
CA VAL A 124 4.26 -5.54 -8.45
C VAL A 124 5.01 -5.68 -9.77
N GLU A 125 5.10 -4.61 -10.56
CA GLU A 125 5.81 -4.59 -11.85
C GLU A 125 7.24 -5.10 -11.73
N ALA A 126 7.98 -4.69 -10.70
CA ALA A 126 9.36 -5.11 -10.49
C ALA A 126 9.48 -6.58 -10.02
N LEU A 127 8.47 -7.12 -9.35
CA LEU A 127 8.44 -8.52 -8.89
C LEU A 127 8.06 -9.50 -10.00
N LEU A 128 7.19 -9.10 -10.94
CA LEU A 128 6.63 -9.96 -11.99
C LEU A 128 7.66 -10.73 -12.82
N PRO A 129 8.86 -10.20 -13.16
CA PRO A 129 9.84 -10.96 -13.94
C PRO A 129 10.32 -12.25 -13.28
N SER A 130 10.21 -12.36 -11.95
CA SER A 130 10.86 -13.44 -11.19
C SER A 130 9.98 -14.07 -10.08
N HIS A 131 8.72 -13.65 -9.96
CA HIS A 131 7.80 -14.17 -8.94
C HIS A 131 6.38 -14.35 -9.48
N ASP A 132 5.64 -15.25 -8.86
CA ASP A 132 4.19 -15.40 -9.02
C ASP A 132 3.50 -14.48 -8.01
N VAL A 133 2.95 -13.34 -8.49
CA VAL A 133 2.62 -12.20 -7.63
C VAL A 133 1.13 -12.12 -7.34
N TYR A 134 0.83 -12.05 -6.05
CA TYR A 134 -0.50 -11.78 -5.49
C TYR A 134 -0.46 -10.50 -4.66
N ILE A 135 -1.55 -9.73 -4.64
CA ILE A 135 -1.66 -8.52 -3.82
C ILE A 135 -3.03 -8.41 -3.15
N THR A 136 -3.05 -7.95 -1.90
CA THR A 136 -4.30 -7.58 -1.24
C THR A 136 -4.85 -6.30 -1.84
N ASP A 137 -6.07 -6.36 -2.34
CA ASP A 137 -6.78 -5.25 -2.96
C ASP A 137 -7.95 -4.82 -2.06
N TRP A 138 -7.68 -3.88 -1.15
CA TRP A 138 -8.62 -3.40 -0.16
C TRP A 138 -9.78 -2.65 -0.81
N VAL A 139 -10.99 -2.91 -0.31
CA VAL A 139 -12.23 -2.28 -0.78
C VAL A 139 -12.50 -1.04 0.06
N ASP A 140 -12.82 0.06 -0.61
CA ASP A 140 -13.25 1.30 0.02
C ASP A 140 -14.45 1.05 0.95
N ALA A 141 -14.30 1.35 2.24
CA ALA A 141 -15.28 1.01 3.27
C ALA A 141 -16.67 1.62 3.01
N LYS A 142 -16.74 2.78 2.33
CA LYS A 142 -18.03 3.38 1.93
C LYS A 142 -18.78 2.56 0.87
N LEU A 143 -18.12 1.61 0.23
CA LEU A 143 -18.73 0.71 -0.76
C LEU A 143 -19.17 -0.63 -0.17
N VAL A 144 -18.76 -0.94 1.07
CA VAL A 144 -19.08 -2.22 1.73
C VAL A 144 -20.38 -2.09 2.52
N PRO A 145 -21.46 -2.80 2.14
CA PRO A 145 -22.74 -2.73 2.86
C PRO A 145 -22.59 -3.05 4.35
N LEU A 146 -23.34 -2.35 5.20
CA LEU A 146 -23.29 -2.53 6.67
C LEU A 146 -23.58 -3.97 7.11
N ALA A 147 -24.46 -4.67 6.37
CA ALA A 147 -24.80 -6.07 6.61
C ALA A 147 -23.60 -7.05 6.46
N ARG A 148 -22.49 -6.61 5.87
CA ARG A 148 -21.24 -7.40 5.79
C ARG A 148 -20.44 -7.41 7.09
N GLY A 149 -20.95 -6.76 8.13
CA GLY A 149 -20.34 -6.70 9.45
C GLY A 149 -19.30 -5.59 9.62
N ARG A 150 -18.61 -5.64 10.76
CA ARG A 150 -17.50 -4.76 11.10
C ARG A 150 -16.19 -5.24 10.46
N PHE A 151 -15.18 -4.40 10.48
CA PHE A 151 -13.82 -4.76 10.12
C PHE A 151 -12.83 -3.97 11.00
N GLY A 152 -12.11 -4.68 11.85
CA GLY A 152 -11.12 -4.14 12.77
C GLY A 152 -9.72 -4.74 12.55
N PHE A 153 -8.84 -4.52 13.52
CA PHE A 153 -7.46 -5.00 13.46
C PHE A 153 -7.38 -6.55 13.43
N ASP A 154 -8.17 -7.23 14.26
CA ASP A 154 -8.21 -8.70 14.28
C ASP A 154 -8.73 -9.27 12.95
N ASP A 155 -9.71 -8.61 12.32
CA ASP A 155 -10.24 -9.03 11.02
C ASP A 155 -9.20 -8.88 9.91
N TYR A 156 -8.36 -7.83 10.00
CA TYR A 156 -7.22 -7.67 9.08
C TYR A 156 -6.23 -8.82 9.22
N VAL A 157 -5.83 -9.15 10.45
CA VAL A 157 -4.93 -10.28 10.74
C VAL A 157 -5.51 -11.59 10.20
N GLU A 158 -6.80 -11.83 10.42
CA GLU A 158 -7.49 -13.03 9.90
C GLU A 158 -7.48 -13.08 8.37
N TYR A 159 -7.71 -11.95 7.68
CA TYR A 159 -7.65 -11.90 6.22
C TYR A 159 -6.25 -12.25 5.69
N VAL A 160 -5.20 -11.75 6.33
CA VAL A 160 -3.82 -12.09 5.97
C VAL A 160 -3.57 -13.59 6.14
N MET A 161 -3.98 -14.19 7.26
CA MET A 161 -3.83 -15.63 7.48
C MET A 161 -4.60 -16.45 6.44
N ASP A 162 -5.83 -16.04 6.10
CA ASP A 162 -6.65 -16.73 5.10
C ASP A 162 -6.03 -16.66 3.70
N PHE A 163 -5.44 -15.52 3.33
CA PHE A 163 -4.74 -15.39 2.06
C PHE A 163 -3.47 -16.25 2.02
N ILE A 164 -2.71 -16.32 3.10
CA ILE A 164 -1.54 -17.20 3.21
C ILE A 164 -1.97 -18.67 3.10
N ARG A 165 -3.04 -19.09 3.80
CA ARG A 165 -3.60 -20.45 3.72
C ARG A 165 -4.09 -20.80 2.32
N PHE A 166 -4.77 -19.86 1.65
CA PHE A 166 -5.22 -20.03 0.26
C PHE A 166 -4.05 -20.28 -0.71
N LEU A 167 -2.95 -19.54 -0.54
CA LEU A 167 -1.76 -19.67 -1.37
C LEU A 167 -0.91 -20.89 -1.03
N GLY A 168 -0.98 -21.36 0.23
CA GLY A 168 -0.31 -22.56 0.72
C GLY A 168 1.09 -22.32 1.33
N PRO A 169 1.76 -23.40 1.74
CA PRO A 169 2.92 -23.35 2.65
C PRO A 169 4.22 -22.81 2.02
N ASP A 170 4.28 -22.62 0.71
CA ASP A 170 5.46 -22.10 0.01
C ASP A 170 5.28 -20.63 -0.40
N THR A 171 4.50 -19.88 0.38
CA THR A 171 4.22 -18.46 0.17
C THR A 171 5.26 -17.60 0.89
N HIS A 172 5.73 -16.55 0.21
CA HIS A 172 6.52 -15.46 0.77
C HIS A 172 5.63 -14.23 0.90
N VAL A 173 5.78 -13.48 1.99
CA VAL A 173 4.94 -12.29 2.25
C VAL A 173 5.80 -11.03 2.20
N ILE A 174 5.31 -10.00 1.54
CA ILE A 174 5.90 -8.65 1.56
C ILE A 174 4.85 -7.71 2.14
N ALA A 175 5.14 -7.10 3.29
CA ALA A 175 4.28 -6.11 3.93
C ALA A 175 4.89 -4.72 3.78
N VAL A 176 4.15 -3.79 3.17
CA VAL A 176 4.63 -2.44 2.92
C VAL A 176 3.94 -1.46 3.86
N CYS A 177 4.70 -0.78 4.72
CA CYS A 177 4.22 0.23 5.66
C CYS A 177 3.32 -0.38 6.77
N GLN A 178 2.13 0.15 6.97
CA GLN A 178 1.16 -0.24 8.01
C GLN A 178 0.94 -1.76 8.15
N PRO A 179 0.83 -2.58 7.07
CA PRO A 179 0.66 -4.03 7.19
C PRO A 179 1.77 -4.79 7.91
N ALA A 180 2.93 -4.20 8.13
CA ALA A 180 4.03 -4.87 8.82
C ALA A 180 3.60 -5.41 10.20
N VAL A 181 2.79 -4.65 10.94
CA VAL A 181 2.30 -5.08 12.26
C VAL A 181 1.31 -6.24 12.14
N PRO A 182 0.18 -6.16 11.41
CA PRO A 182 -0.76 -7.28 11.31
C PRO A 182 -0.18 -8.51 10.60
N VAL A 183 0.77 -8.36 9.67
CA VAL A 183 1.49 -9.51 9.06
C VAL A 183 2.37 -10.22 10.07
N MET A 184 3.08 -9.46 10.91
CA MET A 184 3.89 -10.03 11.98
C MET A 184 3.03 -10.73 13.04
N VAL A 185 1.87 -10.17 13.36
CA VAL A 185 0.86 -10.83 14.23
C VAL A 185 0.33 -12.10 13.58
N ALA A 186 -0.04 -12.07 12.31
CA ALA A 186 -0.51 -13.25 11.58
C ALA A 186 0.54 -14.36 11.58
N ALA A 187 1.81 -14.04 11.31
CA ALA A 187 2.91 -15.01 11.35
C ALA A 187 3.09 -15.63 12.75
N ALA A 188 2.98 -14.83 13.81
CA ALA A 188 3.07 -15.32 15.19
C ALA A 188 1.89 -16.24 15.56
N VAL A 189 0.66 -15.82 15.23
CA VAL A 189 -0.56 -16.61 15.51
C VAL A 189 -0.53 -17.93 14.74
N MET A 190 -0.15 -17.92 13.46
CA MET A 190 0.00 -19.16 12.69
C MET A 190 1.08 -20.07 13.27
N ALA A 191 2.18 -19.49 13.78
CA ALA A 191 3.23 -20.26 14.45
C ALA A 191 2.77 -20.86 15.79
N GLN A 192 2.02 -20.10 16.61
CA GLN A 192 1.43 -20.58 17.87
C GLN A 192 0.42 -21.72 17.66
N MET A 193 -0.25 -21.72 16.50
CA MET A 193 -1.23 -22.75 16.11
C MET A 193 -0.60 -23.96 15.38
N ASP A 194 0.71 -23.97 15.18
CA ASP A 194 1.42 -24.95 14.34
C ASP A 194 0.80 -25.07 12.94
N ASP A 195 0.32 -23.95 12.37
CA ASP A 195 -0.33 -23.94 11.06
C ASP A 195 0.63 -24.42 9.97
N ALA A 196 0.20 -25.40 9.18
CA ALA A 196 1.01 -26.00 8.12
C ALA A 196 1.31 -25.00 6.96
N CYS A 197 0.54 -23.92 6.87
CA CYS A 197 0.66 -22.89 5.83
C CYS A 197 1.48 -21.67 6.27
N GLN A 198 2.27 -21.77 7.36
CA GLN A 198 3.17 -20.66 7.74
C GLN A 198 3.99 -20.21 6.53
N ALA A 199 4.09 -18.89 6.33
CA ALA A 199 4.89 -18.32 5.24
C ALA A 199 6.36 -18.70 5.36
N ARG A 200 7.05 -18.84 4.23
CA ARG A 200 8.50 -19.11 4.18
C ARG A 200 9.32 -17.93 4.65
N SER A 201 8.94 -16.76 4.23
CA SER A 201 9.58 -15.52 4.67
C SER A 201 8.57 -14.39 4.75
N MET A 202 8.87 -13.42 5.58
CA MET A 202 8.20 -12.13 5.59
C MET A 202 9.23 -11.01 5.39
N THR A 203 8.95 -10.12 4.44
CA THR A 203 9.71 -8.88 4.22
C THR A 203 8.86 -7.73 4.71
N LEU A 204 9.33 -7.01 5.73
CA LEU A 204 8.66 -5.85 6.32
C LEU A 204 9.37 -4.57 5.85
N MET A 205 8.63 -3.69 5.18
CA MET A 205 9.20 -2.52 4.51
C MET A 205 8.59 -1.23 5.09
N GLY A 206 9.38 -0.44 5.82
CA GLY A 206 8.94 0.85 6.38
C GLY A 206 7.73 0.72 7.31
N GLY A 207 7.69 -0.32 8.14
CA GLY A 207 6.57 -0.62 9.01
C GLY A 207 6.77 -0.13 10.45
N PRO A 208 5.71 0.36 11.11
CA PRO A 208 5.76 0.93 12.45
C PRO A 208 5.76 -0.17 13.54
N ILE A 209 6.79 -1.02 13.59
CA ILE A 209 6.87 -2.14 14.54
C ILE A 209 7.13 -1.63 15.97
N ASP A 210 8.06 -0.71 16.14
CA ASP A 210 8.25 -0.01 17.41
C ASP A 210 8.32 1.50 17.20
N THR A 211 7.19 2.15 17.31
CA THR A 211 7.03 3.59 17.06
C THR A 211 7.65 4.49 18.13
N ARG A 212 8.14 3.91 19.25
CA ARG A 212 8.90 4.62 20.28
C ARG A 212 10.33 4.95 19.82
N VAL A 213 10.81 4.21 18.82
CA VAL A 213 12.13 4.45 18.22
C VAL A 213 11.99 5.55 17.16
N SER A 214 12.82 6.59 17.27
CA SER A 214 12.84 7.71 16.32
C SER A 214 11.44 8.28 16.02
N PRO A 215 10.76 8.92 17.00
CA PRO A 215 9.39 9.41 16.82
C PRO A 215 9.25 10.39 15.65
N THR A 216 8.25 10.19 14.82
CA THR A 216 7.90 11.03 13.67
C THR A 216 6.76 11.99 14.02
N GLN A 217 6.36 12.88 13.10
CA GLN A 217 5.17 13.73 13.28
C GLN A 217 3.90 12.90 13.49
N VAL A 218 3.80 11.75 12.81
CA VAL A 218 2.66 10.83 12.94
C VAL A 218 2.59 10.24 14.35
N THR A 219 3.72 9.75 14.86
CA THR A 219 3.79 9.16 16.21
C THR A 219 3.51 10.22 17.28
N GLN A 220 4.09 11.41 17.15
CA GLN A 220 3.87 12.52 18.08
C GLN A 220 2.40 12.97 18.13
N LEU A 221 1.72 13.04 16.98
CA LEU A 221 0.29 13.35 16.96
C LEU A 221 -0.53 12.28 17.68
N ALA A 222 -0.22 11.01 17.45
CA ALA A 222 -0.91 9.89 18.09
C ALA A 222 -0.73 9.87 19.61
N GLU A 223 0.46 10.19 20.11
CA GLU A 223 0.76 10.22 21.54
C GLU A 223 0.18 11.44 22.27
N THR A 224 0.02 12.58 21.58
CA THR A 224 -0.46 13.83 22.20
C THR A 224 -1.97 13.96 22.28
N ARG A 225 -2.74 13.06 21.65
CA ARG A 225 -4.20 13.08 21.62
C ARG A 225 -4.77 11.77 22.14
N ASP A 226 -5.85 11.83 22.93
CA ASP A 226 -6.59 10.62 23.33
C ASP A 226 -7.36 10.00 22.14
N ILE A 227 -7.64 8.71 22.23
CA ILE A 227 -8.34 7.99 21.16
C ILE A 227 -9.72 8.58 20.84
N GLY A 228 -10.42 9.11 21.84
CA GLY A 228 -11.70 9.76 21.64
C GLY A 228 -11.59 11.07 20.86
N TRP A 229 -10.44 11.75 20.89
CA TRP A 229 -10.19 12.89 20.01
C TRP A 229 -10.16 12.46 18.55
N PHE A 230 -9.46 11.36 18.23
CA PHE A 230 -9.44 10.81 16.87
C PHE A 230 -10.85 10.41 16.41
N GLU A 231 -11.58 9.68 17.25
CA GLU A 231 -12.96 9.29 16.95
C GLU A 231 -13.85 10.50 16.64
N ARG A 232 -13.80 11.54 17.48
CA ARG A 232 -14.66 12.73 17.32
C ARG A 232 -14.23 13.66 16.19
N THR A 233 -12.94 13.70 15.85
CA THR A 233 -12.38 14.73 14.95
C THR A 233 -12.21 14.26 13.53
N VAL A 234 -11.79 13.00 13.32
CA VAL A 234 -11.41 12.53 11.97
C VAL A 234 -12.30 11.42 11.44
N THR A 235 -13.17 10.80 12.28
CA THR A 235 -14.11 9.79 11.79
C THR A 235 -15.50 10.37 11.55
N THR A 236 -16.28 9.76 10.68
CA THR A 236 -17.64 10.19 10.35
C THR A 236 -18.48 9.03 9.81
N THR A 237 -19.79 9.26 9.69
CA THR A 237 -20.72 8.26 9.14
C THR A 237 -20.89 8.45 7.64
N VAL A 238 -20.78 7.36 6.90
CA VAL A 238 -21.04 7.32 5.45
C VAL A 238 -22.50 7.70 5.16
N PRO A 239 -22.77 8.62 4.22
CA PRO A 239 -24.12 8.99 3.83
C PRO A 239 -24.94 7.80 3.30
N PRO A 240 -26.28 7.79 3.49
CA PRO A 240 -27.14 6.66 3.12
C PRO A 240 -27.17 6.33 1.62
N TYR A 241 -26.78 7.27 0.77
CA TYR A 241 -26.77 7.07 -0.70
C TYR A 241 -25.55 6.28 -1.22
N TYR A 242 -24.57 5.97 -0.36
CA TYR A 242 -23.49 5.04 -0.68
C TYR A 242 -23.87 3.59 -0.29
N PRO A 243 -23.33 2.56 -0.94
CA PRO A 243 -23.58 1.16 -0.57
C PRO A 243 -23.28 0.85 0.90
N GLY A 244 -22.22 1.44 1.47
CA GLY A 244 -21.85 1.34 2.89
C GLY A 244 -22.52 2.39 3.78
N GLY A 245 -23.68 2.93 3.37
CA GLY A 245 -24.40 3.92 4.15
C GLY A 245 -24.55 3.54 5.61
N MET A 246 -24.42 4.51 6.51
CA MET A 246 -24.43 4.40 7.97
C MET A 246 -23.18 3.73 8.58
N ARG A 247 -22.21 3.26 7.80
CA ARG A 247 -20.92 2.77 8.32
C ARG A 247 -20.12 3.92 8.91
N HIS A 248 -19.49 3.70 10.05
CA HIS A 248 -18.55 4.64 10.63
C HIS A 248 -17.17 4.44 10.01
N VAL A 249 -16.56 5.52 9.50
CA VAL A 249 -15.33 5.46 8.72
C VAL A 249 -14.38 6.60 9.05
N TYR A 250 -13.09 6.39 8.78
CA TYR A 250 -12.11 7.44 8.61
C TYR A 250 -12.02 7.75 7.10
N PRO A 251 -12.51 8.91 6.64
CA PRO A 251 -12.61 9.22 5.22
C PRO A 251 -11.25 9.40 4.56
N GLY A 252 -11.07 8.86 3.35
CA GLY A 252 -9.86 8.99 2.58
C GLY A 252 -9.45 10.44 2.31
N PHE A 253 -10.40 11.34 2.06
CA PHE A 253 -10.11 12.77 1.85
C PHE A 253 -9.57 13.48 3.10
N VAL A 254 -9.94 13.04 4.31
CA VAL A 254 -9.36 13.56 5.56
C VAL A 254 -7.92 13.06 5.71
N GLN A 255 -7.68 11.78 5.42
CA GLN A 255 -6.34 11.19 5.43
C GLN A 255 -5.40 11.91 4.45
N LEU A 256 -5.85 12.10 3.21
CA LEU A 256 -5.09 12.80 2.18
C LEU A 256 -4.73 14.23 2.62
N THR A 257 -5.66 14.94 3.24
CA THR A 257 -5.41 16.28 3.79
C THR A 257 -4.29 16.23 4.85
N GLY A 258 -4.30 15.22 5.71
CA GLY A 258 -3.24 14.98 6.69
C GLY A 258 -1.88 14.77 6.04
N PHE A 259 -1.77 13.86 5.07
CA PHE A 259 -0.52 13.58 4.37
C PHE A 259 0.01 14.78 3.58
N MET A 260 -0.87 15.50 2.88
CA MET A 260 -0.46 16.68 2.13
C MET A 260 0.03 17.82 3.03
N SER A 261 -0.56 17.99 4.22
CA SER A 261 -0.19 19.05 5.15
C SER A 261 1.20 18.85 5.76
N MET A 262 1.69 17.62 5.87
CA MET A 262 3.04 17.34 6.37
C MET A 262 4.16 17.84 5.44
N ASN A 263 3.90 17.92 4.13
CA ASN A 263 4.87 18.30 3.10
C ASN A 263 4.27 19.25 2.05
N LEU A 264 3.48 20.24 2.48
CA LEU A 264 2.70 21.10 1.58
C LEU A 264 3.56 21.81 0.54
N ASP A 265 4.69 22.39 0.94
CA ASP A 265 5.60 23.10 0.03
C ASP A 265 6.12 22.19 -1.09
N ARG A 266 6.41 20.94 -0.77
CA ARG A 266 6.85 19.93 -1.75
C ARG A 266 5.75 19.62 -2.76
N HIS A 267 4.49 19.47 -2.30
CA HIS A 267 3.36 19.20 -3.20
C HIS A 267 3.04 20.41 -4.10
N VAL A 268 3.05 21.61 -3.55
CA VAL A 268 2.88 22.85 -4.34
C VAL A 268 4.01 23.00 -5.37
N GLY A 269 5.26 22.79 -4.96
CA GLY A 269 6.41 22.81 -5.86
C GLY A 269 6.28 21.81 -7.00
N ALA A 270 5.88 20.59 -6.73
CA ALA A 270 5.68 19.54 -7.72
C ALA A 270 4.61 19.92 -8.77
N HIS A 271 3.49 20.54 -8.36
CA HIS A 271 2.46 21.01 -9.30
C HIS A 271 2.93 22.18 -10.16
N VAL A 272 3.73 23.08 -9.61
CA VAL A 272 4.40 24.17 -10.38
C VAL A 272 5.37 23.56 -11.40
N ASP A 273 6.10 22.53 -11.05
CA ASP A 273 7.03 21.87 -11.96
C ASP A 273 6.28 21.08 -13.06
N LEU A 274 5.16 20.42 -12.75
CA LEU A 274 4.28 19.87 -13.77
C LEU A 274 3.88 20.93 -14.81
N PHE A 275 3.42 22.09 -14.35
CA PHE A 275 3.06 23.18 -15.25
C PHE A 275 4.23 23.57 -16.17
N LYS A 276 5.45 23.73 -15.61
CA LYS A 276 6.65 24.06 -16.39
C LYS A 276 7.01 22.98 -17.41
N HIS A 277 6.93 21.69 -17.03
CA HIS A 277 7.18 20.57 -17.94
C HIS A 277 6.19 20.56 -19.10
N LEU A 278 4.90 20.77 -18.83
CA LEU A 278 3.85 20.85 -19.85
C LEU A 278 4.09 22.02 -20.83
N VAL A 279 4.44 23.20 -20.33
CA VAL A 279 4.71 24.36 -21.18
C VAL A 279 5.95 24.16 -22.06
N ARG A 280 6.98 23.47 -21.53
CA ARG A 280 8.23 23.17 -22.26
C ARG A 280 8.07 22.00 -23.25
N GLY A 281 6.99 21.20 -23.12
CA GLY A 281 6.79 19.99 -23.92
C GLY A 281 7.61 18.79 -23.42
N ASP A 282 8.06 18.81 -22.16
CA ASP A 282 8.71 17.67 -21.50
C ASP A 282 7.64 16.65 -21.09
N GLY A 283 7.28 15.80 -22.02
CA GLY A 283 6.21 14.81 -21.85
C GLY A 283 6.58 13.71 -20.85
N GLU A 284 7.84 13.31 -20.77
CA GLU A 284 8.30 12.22 -19.88
C GLU A 284 8.19 12.63 -18.40
N SER A 285 8.72 13.81 -18.04
CA SER A 285 8.62 14.33 -16.67
C SER A 285 7.18 14.63 -16.27
N ALA A 286 6.37 15.16 -17.19
CA ALA A 286 4.95 15.39 -16.95
C ALA A 286 4.19 14.08 -16.71
N GLU A 287 4.50 13.02 -17.46
CA GLU A 287 3.86 11.71 -17.31
C GLU A 287 4.28 11.01 -16.01
N ALA A 288 5.53 11.12 -15.60
CA ALA A 288 5.99 10.61 -14.31
C ALA A 288 5.26 11.28 -13.14
N HIS A 289 5.06 12.63 -13.23
CA HIS A 289 4.27 13.37 -12.26
C HIS A 289 2.80 12.93 -12.24
N ARG A 290 2.17 12.77 -13.41
CA ARG A 290 0.78 12.31 -13.51
C ARG A 290 0.61 10.96 -12.83
N ARG A 291 1.43 9.98 -13.19
CA ARG A 291 1.39 8.62 -12.61
C ARG A 291 1.51 8.64 -11.09
N PHE A 292 2.41 9.44 -10.54
CA PHE A 292 2.55 9.54 -9.10
C PHE A 292 1.30 10.15 -8.45
N TYR A 293 0.79 11.29 -8.96
CA TYR A 293 -0.35 11.97 -8.34
C TYR A 293 -1.69 11.29 -8.63
N ASP A 294 -1.83 10.53 -9.71
CA ASP A 294 -3.01 9.68 -9.95
C ASP A 294 -3.19 8.64 -8.85
N GLU A 295 -2.10 8.06 -8.38
CA GLU A 295 -2.12 7.13 -7.24
C GLU A 295 -2.24 7.87 -5.90
N TYR A 296 -1.47 8.93 -5.70
CA TYR A 296 -1.40 9.66 -4.43
C TYR A 296 -2.70 10.37 -4.07
N LEU A 297 -3.44 10.87 -5.05
CA LEU A 297 -4.74 11.54 -4.85
C LEU A 297 -5.91 10.56 -4.83
N SER A 298 -5.70 9.31 -5.23
CA SER A 298 -6.70 8.25 -5.21
C SER A 298 -6.75 7.61 -3.83
N VAL A 299 -7.75 7.98 -3.06
CA VAL A 299 -7.90 7.57 -1.66
C VAL A 299 -9.23 6.87 -1.41
N MET A 300 -9.25 6.00 -0.41
CA MET A 300 -10.40 5.23 0.04
C MET A 300 -10.66 5.45 1.53
N ASP A 301 -11.89 5.23 1.94
CA ASP A 301 -12.27 5.26 3.34
C ASP A 301 -11.86 3.97 4.05
N LEU A 302 -11.42 4.10 5.30
CA LEU A 302 -11.19 2.98 6.22
C LEU A 302 -12.36 2.84 7.17
N THR A 303 -12.63 1.64 7.66
CA THR A 303 -13.53 1.48 8.81
C THR A 303 -12.96 2.20 10.02
N ALA A 304 -13.82 2.87 10.79
CA ALA A 304 -13.37 3.59 11.98
C ALA A 304 -12.76 2.65 13.02
N GLU A 305 -13.30 1.45 13.13
CA GLU A 305 -12.79 0.40 14.02
C GLU A 305 -11.32 0.09 13.72
N PHE A 306 -11.01 -0.25 12.47
CA PHE A 306 -9.64 -0.58 12.08
C PHE A 306 -8.68 0.60 12.32
N TYR A 307 -9.10 1.81 11.94
CA TYR A 307 -8.29 3.01 12.14
C TYR A 307 -7.99 3.28 13.61
N LEU A 308 -9.04 3.30 14.46
CA LEU A 308 -8.89 3.60 15.88
C LEU A 308 -8.13 2.51 16.63
N GLU A 309 -8.39 1.24 16.34
CA GLU A 309 -7.64 0.12 16.90
C GLU A 309 -6.16 0.18 16.49
N THR A 310 -5.86 0.53 15.24
CA THR A 310 -4.46 0.72 14.80
C THR A 310 -3.78 1.87 15.54
N VAL A 311 -4.45 3.03 15.69
CA VAL A 311 -3.89 4.16 16.45
C VAL A 311 -3.63 3.77 17.90
N ALA A 312 -4.59 3.12 18.54
CA ALA A 312 -4.45 2.69 19.94
C ALA A 312 -3.33 1.66 20.11
N LEU A 313 -3.41 0.53 19.42
CA LEU A 313 -2.52 -0.61 19.62
C LEU A 313 -1.06 -0.33 19.19
N VAL A 314 -0.88 0.38 18.04
CA VAL A 314 0.44 0.59 17.45
C VAL A 314 1.11 1.86 17.95
N PHE A 315 0.37 2.97 18.02
CA PHE A 315 0.98 4.29 18.24
C PHE A 315 0.80 4.83 19.66
N GLN A 316 -0.18 4.37 20.44
CA GLN A 316 -0.39 4.83 21.82
C GLN A 316 0.06 3.81 22.86
N GLU A 317 -0.42 2.58 22.72
CA GLU A 317 -0.12 1.50 23.66
C GLU A 317 1.22 0.83 23.36
N HIS A 318 1.65 0.84 22.09
CA HIS A 318 2.82 0.10 21.60
C HIS A 318 2.73 -1.39 21.97
N SER A 319 1.54 -1.97 21.76
CA SER A 319 1.18 -3.27 22.33
C SER A 319 2.07 -4.39 21.80
N LEU A 320 2.46 -4.35 20.50
CA LEU A 320 3.32 -5.37 19.90
C LEU A 320 4.73 -5.40 20.54
N PRO A 321 5.51 -4.30 20.57
CA PRO A 321 6.86 -4.33 21.16
C PRO A 321 6.86 -4.46 22.68
N LYS A 322 5.77 -4.16 23.37
CA LYS A 322 5.60 -4.45 24.80
C LYS A 322 5.19 -5.89 25.07
N GLY A 323 4.85 -6.67 24.03
CA GLY A 323 4.36 -8.03 24.15
C GLY A 323 3.01 -8.14 24.87
N THR A 324 2.18 -7.12 24.79
CA THR A 324 0.83 -7.06 25.37
C THR A 324 -0.27 -7.15 24.33
N LEU A 325 0.09 -7.23 23.04
CA LEU A 325 -0.88 -7.33 21.97
C LEU A 325 -1.63 -8.66 22.03
N GLU A 326 -2.95 -8.59 21.90
CA GLU A 326 -3.81 -9.75 21.85
C GLU A 326 -4.47 -9.84 20.47
N TYR A 327 -4.67 -11.07 20.00
CA TYR A 327 -5.49 -11.42 18.85
C TYR A 327 -6.67 -12.25 19.32
N ARG A 328 -7.89 -11.80 19.11
CA ARG A 328 -9.13 -12.46 19.57
C ARG A 328 -9.10 -12.85 21.05
N GLY A 329 -8.50 -12.00 21.90
CA GLY A 329 -8.37 -12.22 23.35
C GLY A 329 -7.27 -13.21 23.76
N ALA A 330 -6.45 -13.69 22.83
CA ALA A 330 -5.27 -14.50 23.11
C ALA A 330 -3.99 -13.69 22.87
N ARG A 331 -3.05 -13.77 23.81
CA ARG A 331 -1.78 -13.03 23.71
C ARG A 331 -0.95 -13.53 22.53
N VAL A 332 -0.43 -12.60 21.75
CA VAL A 332 0.45 -12.88 20.62
C VAL A 332 1.89 -13.04 21.13
N ASP A 333 2.49 -14.18 20.82
CA ASP A 333 3.87 -14.51 21.17
C ASP A 333 4.75 -14.52 19.91
N LEU A 334 5.53 -13.47 19.71
CA LEU A 334 6.43 -13.33 18.57
C LEU A 334 7.63 -14.31 18.63
N SER A 335 7.95 -14.83 19.81
CA SER A 335 9.00 -15.85 19.97
C SER A 335 8.60 -17.21 19.39
N ALA A 336 7.30 -17.43 19.13
CA ALA A 336 6.80 -18.61 18.44
C ALA A 336 7.23 -18.67 16.97
N ILE A 337 7.59 -17.54 16.35
CA ILE A 337 8.07 -17.49 14.97
C ILE A 337 9.46 -18.12 14.89
N LYS A 338 9.57 -19.32 14.29
CA LYS A 338 10.81 -20.10 14.17
C LYS A 338 11.13 -20.55 12.74
N GLN A 339 10.13 -20.50 11.84
CA GLN A 339 10.23 -21.04 10.48
C GLN A 339 10.08 -19.97 9.40
N THR A 340 9.46 -18.84 9.69
CA THR A 340 9.25 -17.74 8.76
C THR A 340 10.46 -16.79 8.83
N ALA A 341 11.34 -16.82 7.82
CA ALA A 341 12.50 -15.94 7.76
C ALA A 341 12.09 -14.46 7.70
N LEU A 342 12.88 -13.57 8.29
CA LEU A 342 12.55 -12.15 8.45
C LEU A 342 13.54 -11.26 7.71
N PHE A 343 13.05 -10.46 6.77
CA PHE A 343 13.80 -9.38 6.17
C PHE A 343 13.14 -8.04 6.48
N THR A 344 13.91 -7.07 6.95
CA THR A 344 13.43 -5.71 7.22
C THR A 344 14.13 -4.71 6.29
N VAL A 345 13.35 -3.77 5.73
CA VAL A 345 13.83 -2.72 4.82
C VAL A 345 13.38 -1.38 5.35
N GLU A 346 14.32 -0.44 5.50
CA GLU A 346 14.06 0.92 5.95
C GLU A 346 14.69 1.95 4.98
N GLY A 347 14.13 3.16 4.93
CA GLY A 347 14.69 4.29 4.20
C GLY A 347 15.37 5.25 5.15
N GLU A 348 16.59 5.70 4.81
CA GLU A 348 17.36 6.63 5.66
C GLU A 348 16.61 7.93 5.96
N LEU A 349 15.83 8.42 4.99
CA LEU A 349 15.09 9.68 5.06
C LEU A 349 13.58 9.45 5.23
N ASP A 350 13.19 8.30 5.78
CA ASP A 350 11.77 7.99 6.02
C ASP A 350 11.24 8.82 7.19
N ASP A 351 10.32 9.73 6.88
CA ASP A 351 9.67 10.66 7.82
C ASP A 351 8.30 10.15 8.33
N ILE A 352 7.86 8.97 7.87
CA ILE A 352 6.61 8.31 8.28
C ILE A 352 6.90 7.17 9.24
N SER A 353 7.76 6.22 8.85
CA SER A 353 8.27 5.13 9.68
C SER A 353 9.79 5.22 9.71
N ALA A 354 10.31 6.01 10.64
CA ALA A 354 11.71 6.36 10.70
C ALA A 354 12.62 5.14 10.94
N PRO A 355 13.91 5.23 10.54
CA PRO A 355 14.87 4.16 10.77
C PRO A 355 14.93 3.70 12.22
N GLY A 356 14.96 2.40 12.42
CA GLY A 356 14.89 1.74 13.73
C GLY A 356 13.52 1.18 14.07
N GLN A 357 12.44 1.74 13.50
CA GLN A 357 11.08 1.26 13.80
C GLN A 357 10.80 -0.13 13.23
N THR A 358 11.17 -0.38 11.98
CA THR A 358 10.91 -1.67 11.33
C THR A 358 11.89 -2.75 11.78
N VAL A 359 13.18 -2.41 11.92
CA VAL A 359 14.22 -3.36 12.34
C VAL A 359 14.04 -3.86 13.76
N ALA A 360 13.25 -3.17 14.60
CA ALA A 360 12.86 -3.64 15.94
C ALA A 360 12.23 -5.05 15.92
N ALA A 361 11.62 -5.47 14.79
CA ALA A 361 11.09 -6.81 14.58
C ALA A 361 12.12 -7.92 14.85
N HIS A 362 13.41 -7.68 14.59
CA HIS A 362 14.48 -8.66 14.80
C HIS A 362 14.61 -9.09 16.27
N ALA A 363 14.55 -8.13 17.18
CA ALA A 363 14.62 -8.40 18.62
C ALA A 363 13.36 -9.10 19.15
N LEU A 364 12.20 -8.74 18.56
CA LEU A 364 10.90 -9.31 18.94
C LEU A 364 10.76 -10.76 18.50
N CYS A 365 11.27 -11.14 17.33
CA CYS A 365 11.33 -12.51 16.84
C CYS A 365 12.51 -13.27 17.47
N SER A 366 12.54 -13.38 18.79
CA SER A 366 13.65 -14.01 19.54
C SER A 366 13.77 -15.51 19.32
N GLY A 367 12.72 -16.18 18.87
CA GLY A 367 12.73 -17.61 18.52
C GLY A 367 13.34 -17.92 17.15
N LEU A 368 13.57 -16.90 16.32
CA LEU A 368 14.11 -17.06 14.98
C LEU A 368 15.65 -17.01 15.01
N ALA A 369 16.31 -17.94 14.34
CA ALA A 369 17.76 -18.00 14.23
C ALA A 369 18.32 -16.76 13.48
N ASP A 370 19.55 -16.35 13.80
CA ASP A 370 20.11 -15.12 13.27
C ASP A 370 20.40 -15.19 11.75
N ASP A 371 20.71 -16.36 11.22
CA ASP A 371 20.88 -16.62 9.80
C ASP A 371 19.57 -16.55 8.98
N MET A 372 18.43 -16.57 9.66
CA MET A 372 17.11 -16.34 9.08
C MET A 372 16.66 -14.87 9.14
N LYS A 373 17.51 -13.96 9.63
CA LYS A 373 17.22 -12.54 9.80
C LYS A 373 18.12 -11.70 8.88
N GLN A 374 17.53 -10.77 8.15
CA GLN A 374 18.26 -9.82 7.32
C GLN A 374 17.69 -8.41 7.48
N HIS A 375 18.55 -7.40 7.47
CA HIS A 375 18.17 -5.99 7.49
C HIS A 375 18.84 -5.21 6.36
N HIS A 376 18.13 -4.24 5.78
CA HIS A 376 18.67 -3.30 4.81
C HIS A 376 18.15 -1.89 5.06
N LEU A 377 19.09 -0.95 5.31
CA LEU A 377 18.82 0.48 5.33
C LEU A 377 19.21 1.08 3.98
N GLN A 378 18.22 1.54 3.21
CA GLN A 378 18.47 2.18 1.91
C GLN A 378 18.81 3.64 2.08
N GLN A 379 20.02 4.02 1.68
CA GLN A 379 20.52 5.39 1.74
C GLN A 379 19.81 6.31 0.74
N GLY A 380 19.54 7.56 1.15
CA GLY A 380 19.06 8.64 0.32
C GLY A 380 17.61 8.47 -0.18
N VAL A 381 16.77 7.68 0.51
CA VAL A 381 15.36 7.53 0.18
C VAL A 381 14.46 7.78 1.39
N GLY A 382 13.32 8.43 1.13
CA GLY A 382 12.20 8.51 2.05
C GLY A 382 11.25 7.33 1.89
N HIS A 383 10.11 7.39 2.58
CA HIS A 383 9.14 6.30 2.70
C HIS A 383 8.76 5.64 1.37
N TYR A 384 8.35 6.41 0.37
CA TYR A 384 7.94 5.87 -0.93
C TYR A 384 9.09 5.26 -1.75
N GLY A 385 10.34 5.71 -1.52
CA GLY A 385 11.52 5.26 -2.24
C GLY A 385 11.95 3.83 -1.91
N ILE A 386 11.46 3.25 -0.79
CA ILE A 386 11.80 1.87 -0.40
C ILE A 386 11.00 0.81 -1.17
N PHE A 387 9.83 1.15 -1.71
CA PHE A 387 8.96 0.21 -2.43
C PHE A 387 8.58 0.68 -3.85
N ASN A 388 9.04 1.85 -4.29
CA ASN A 388 8.76 2.37 -5.62
C ASN A 388 9.95 3.13 -6.22
N GLY A 389 9.93 3.32 -7.55
CA GLY A 389 10.91 4.09 -8.28
C GLY A 389 12.25 3.38 -8.52
N ARG A 390 13.28 4.17 -8.90
CA ARG A 390 14.57 3.62 -9.34
C ARG A 390 15.31 2.86 -8.23
N ARG A 391 15.36 3.41 -7.00
CA ARG A 391 16.08 2.79 -5.87
C ARG A 391 15.46 1.44 -5.48
N TRP A 392 14.13 1.35 -5.51
CA TRP A 392 13.45 0.07 -5.35
C TRP A 392 13.92 -0.95 -6.38
N ARG A 393 13.82 -0.62 -7.68
CA ARG A 393 14.15 -1.55 -8.76
C ARG A 393 15.63 -1.98 -8.78
N GLU A 394 16.56 -1.03 -8.56
CA GLU A 394 17.99 -1.26 -8.71
C GLU A 394 18.67 -1.83 -7.46
N HIS A 395 18.20 -1.51 -6.27
CA HIS A 395 18.92 -1.80 -5.03
C HIS A 395 18.16 -2.68 -4.05
N ILE A 396 16.85 -2.49 -3.89
CA ILE A 396 16.05 -3.16 -2.86
C ILE A 396 15.45 -4.46 -3.41
N MET A 397 14.76 -4.38 -4.55
CA MET A 397 14.09 -5.54 -5.16
C MET A 397 15.05 -6.71 -5.41
N PRO A 398 16.30 -6.53 -5.92
CA PRO A 398 17.23 -7.65 -6.04
C PRO A 398 17.54 -8.33 -4.71
N ARG A 399 17.63 -7.58 -3.60
CA ARG A 399 17.85 -8.14 -2.27
C ARG A 399 16.63 -8.92 -1.77
N VAL A 400 15.43 -8.38 -2.01
CA VAL A 400 14.17 -9.08 -1.69
C VAL A 400 14.09 -10.39 -2.47
N ARG A 401 14.36 -10.38 -3.78
CA ARG A 401 14.39 -11.56 -4.62
C ARG A 401 15.38 -12.60 -4.11
N ASP A 402 16.61 -12.19 -3.80
CA ASP A 402 17.67 -13.09 -3.37
C ASP A 402 17.36 -13.67 -2.00
N PHE A 403 16.74 -12.88 -1.09
CA PHE A 403 16.24 -13.34 0.20
C PHE A 403 15.11 -14.36 0.05
N ILE A 404 14.12 -14.11 -0.80
CA ILE A 404 13.05 -15.05 -1.11
C ILE A 404 13.64 -16.38 -1.62
N ARG A 405 14.52 -16.30 -2.61
CA ARG A 405 15.15 -17.50 -3.22
C ARG A 405 16.00 -18.31 -2.23
N SER A 406 16.68 -17.66 -1.30
CA SER A 406 17.46 -18.36 -0.27
C SER A 406 16.62 -19.16 0.73
N HIS A 407 15.31 -18.86 0.82
CA HIS A 407 14.35 -19.50 1.72
C HIS A 407 13.30 -20.36 0.99
N GLU A 408 13.48 -20.63 -0.30
CA GLU A 408 12.66 -21.60 -1.00
C GLU A 408 12.92 -23.03 -0.48
N ARG A 409 11.89 -23.87 -0.51
CA ARG A 409 12.13 -25.30 -0.33
C ARG A 409 12.96 -25.83 -1.49
N ALA A 410 14.03 -26.51 -1.18
CA ALA A 410 14.74 -27.31 -2.19
C ALA A 410 13.72 -28.19 -2.90
N ALA A 411 13.59 -28.05 -4.23
CA ALA A 411 12.67 -28.85 -5.02
C ALA A 411 12.87 -30.33 -4.67
N ALA A 412 11.81 -31.02 -4.22
CA ALA A 412 11.90 -32.43 -3.92
C ALA A 412 12.43 -33.15 -5.16
N LYS A 413 13.62 -33.75 -5.06
CA LYS A 413 14.19 -34.54 -6.16
C LYS A 413 13.13 -35.55 -6.58
N PRO A 414 12.80 -35.66 -7.88
CA PRO A 414 11.85 -36.67 -8.34
C PRO A 414 12.34 -38.02 -7.84
N LYS A 415 11.51 -38.74 -7.09
CA LYS A 415 11.81 -40.13 -6.69
C LYS A 415 12.13 -40.87 -8.00
N ARG A 416 13.40 -41.23 -8.20
CA ARG A 416 13.78 -42.15 -9.27
C ARG A 416 12.92 -43.40 -9.11
N GLY A 417 12.03 -43.61 -10.08
CA GLY A 417 11.18 -44.77 -10.11
C GLY A 417 12.03 -46.02 -9.90
N ALA A 418 11.65 -46.85 -8.95
CA ALA A 418 12.20 -48.20 -8.84
C ALA A 418 11.97 -48.85 -10.18
N ALA A 419 13.05 -49.17 -10.87
CA ALA A 419 13.00 -50.04 -12.04
C ALA A 419 12.37 -51.34 -11.60
N ALA A 420 11.23 -51.67 -12.18
CA ALA A 420 10.69 -52.99 -12.06
C ALA A 420 11.65 -53.98 -12.75
N VAL A 421 12.09 -54.97 -11.98
CA VAL A 421 12.73 -56.19 -12.47
C VAL A 421 11.65 -57.17 -12.90
#